data_1968e8c5b65d53dcca9f49da92b6e6c9
#
_entry.id   1968e8c5b65d53dcca9f49da92b6e6c9
#
_cell.length_a   1.000
_cell.length_b   1.000
_cell.length_c   1.000
_cell.angle_alpha   90.00
_cell.angle_beta   90.00
_cell.angle_gamma   90.00
#
_symmetry.space_group_name_H-M   'P 1'
#
loop_
_entity.id
_entity.type
_entity.pdbx_description
1 polymer ?
#
loop_
_entity_poly.entity_id
_entity_poly.type
_entity_poly.pdbx_seq_one_letter_code
_entity_poly.pdbx_strand_id
1 'polypeptide(L)'
;MKKYAVIVAGGSGTRMKSSVPKQFMIVHEKPVLWYTLERFLRVYEDLKIILVIPKDFEEEAQKVIGQTAAPSRIEMVYGGATRFGSVKQGLARAEGTSVIFVHDAVRCMVTEKLIQRCYQQAVEKGSAIPAIPVSDSIRLVEGESTKPVDRSRLLAIQTPQTFRSEII
;
A
#
# COMPACT_ATOMS: atom_id res chain seq x y z
N MET A 1 -3.91 -5.44 -20.08
CA MET A 1 -4.65 -5.40 -18.79
C MET A 1 -4.48 -4.02 -18.20
N LYS A 2 -5.56 -3.41 -17.68
CA LYS A 2 -5.47 -2.16 -16.93
C LYS A 2 -4.60 -2.34 -15.68
N LYS A 3 -4.00 -1.27 -15.17
CA LYS A 3 -3.15 -1.29 -13.97
C LYS A 3 -3.69 -0.32 -12.93
N TYR A 4 -3.94 -0.81 -11.73
CA TYR A 4 -4.39 0.00 -10.60
C TYR A 4 -3.47 -0.19 -9.40
N ALA A 5 -3.19 0.90 -8.70
CA ALA A 5 -2.54 0.84 -7.38
C ALA A 5 -3.50 1.38 -6.32
N VAL A 6 -4.01 0.52 -5.47
CA VAL A 6 -4.79 0.89 -4.28
C VAL A 6 -3.79 1.21 -3.16
N ILE A 7 -3.57 2.50 -2.94
CA ILE A 7 -2.64 3.01 -1.91
C ILE A 7 -3.44 3.33 -0.65
N VAL A 8 -3.24 2.54 0.41
CA VAL A 8 -4.00 2.69 1.65
C VAL A 8 -3.27 3.61 2.63
N ALA A 9 -3.85 4.76 2.89
CA ALA A 9 -3.34 5.80 3.80
C ALA A 9 -4.20 5.98 5.06
N GLY A 10 -4.98 4.95 5.44
CA GLY A 10 -5.98 5.02 6.51
C GLY A 10 -5.47 4.86 7.94
N GLY A 11 -4.15 4.72 8.15
CA GLY A 11 -3.58 4.57 9.48
C GLY A 11 -3.61 5.87 10.29
N SER A 12 -4.31 5.90 11.42
CA SER A 12 -4.37 7.04 12.34
C SER A 12 -3.03 7.41 13.02
N GLY A 13 -1.98 6.61 12.79
CA GLY A 13 -0.64 6.89 13.33
C GLY A 13 -0.52 6.88 14.87
N THR A 14 -1.54 6.40 15.59
CA THR A 14 -1.65 6.43 17.06
C THR A 14 -0.41 5.91 17.81
N ARG A 15 0.32 4.97 17.22
CA ARG A 15 1.58 4.43 17.77
C ARG A 15 2.72 5.45 17.86
N MET A 16 2.68 6.54 17.10
CA MET A 16 3.75 7.57 17.10
C MET A 16 3.47 8.75 18.03
N LYS A 17 2.31 8.82 18.70
CA LYS A 17 1.89 9.94 19.56
C LYS A 17 2.07 11.33 18.88
N SER A 18 2.06 11.39 17.56
CA SER A 18 2.16 12.61 16.77
C SER A 18 0.77 13.10 16.41
N SER A 19 0.57 14.42 16.41
CA SER A 19 -0.65 15.08 15.91
C SER A 19 -0.79 14.97 14.38
N VAL A 20 0.33 14.74 13.67
CA VAL A 20 0.36 14.58 12.22
C VAL A 20 0.47 13.09 11.88
N PRO A 21 -0.45 12.52 11.08
CA PRO A 21 -0.33 11.14 10.63
C PRO A 21 0.92 10.91 9.79
N LYS A 22 1.52 9.71 9.93
CA LYS A 22 2.81 9.35 9.32
C LYS A 22 2.89 9.64 7.83
N GLN A 23 1.81 9.40 7.09
CA GLN A 23 1.77 9.60 5.65
C GLN A 23 1.95 11.06 5.24
N PHE A 24 1.64 12.01 6.13
CA PHE A 24 1.80 13.45 5.90
C PHE A 24 3.04 14.05 6.56
N MET A 25 3.83 13.26 7.28
CA MET A 25 5.11 13.72 7.82
C MET A 25 6.07 14.08 6.69
N ILE A 26 6.75 15.23 6.85
CA ILE A 26 7.68 15.73 5.84
C ILE A 26 9.04 15.06 5.98
N VAL A 27 9.56 14.58 4.86
CA VAL A 27 10.92 14.03 4.69
C VAL A 27 11.51 14.68 3.43
N HIS A 28 12.65 15.36 3.54
CA HIS A 28 13.27 16.09 2.41
C HIS A 28 12.25 16.93 1.62
N GLU A 29 11.54 17.81 2.34
CA GLU A 29 10.57 18.79 1.79
C GLU A 29 9.27 18.21 1.22
N LYS A 30 9.10 16.91 1.19
CA LYS A 30 7.88 16.26 0.69
C LYS A 30 7.26 15.32 1.73
N PRO A 31 5.91 15.19 1.76
CA PRO A 31 5.25 14.21 2.60
C PRO A 31 5.65 12.77 2.21
N VAL A 32 5.70 11.87 3.20
CA VAL A 32 5.98 10.44 2.96
C VAL A 32 5.06 9.86 1.87
N LEU A 33 3.77 10.23 1.88
CA LEU A 33 2.80 9.81 0.88
C LEU A 33 3.22 10.19 -0.55
N TRP A 34 3.79 11.40 -0.74
CA TRP A 34 4.23 11.87 -2.05
C TRP A 34 5.23 10.91 -2.70
N TYR A 35 6.22 10.42 -1.92
CA TYR A 35 7.21 9.48 -2.44
C TYR A 35 6.60 8.16 -2.91
N THR A 36 5.60 7.66 -2.18
CA THR A 36 4.88 6.45 -2.57
C THR A 36 4.11 6.67 -3.88
N LEU A 37 3.34 7.77 -3.98
CA LEU A 37 2.57 8.08 -5.19
C LEU A 37 3.48 8.24 -6.41
N GLU A 38 4.55 9.04 -6.29
CA GLU A 38 5.52 9.26 -7.37
C GLU A 38 6.16 7.95 -7.84
N ARG A 39 6.48 7.05 -6.91
CA ARG A 39 7.08 5.76 -7.28
C ARG A 39 6.16 4.93 -8.17
N PHE A 40 4.87 4.85 -7.85
CA PHE A 40 3.91 4.12 -8.67
C PHE A 40 3.62 4.84 -10.00
N LEU A 41 3.52 6.16 -10.02
CA LEU A 41 3.27 6.94 -11.24
C LEU A 41 4.38 6.80 -12.28
N ARG A 42 5.64 6.61 -11.84
CA ARG A 42 6.80 6.49 -12.73
C ARG A 42 6.96 5.12 -13.38
N VAL A 43 6.44 4.05 -12.75
CA VAL A 43 6.67 2.68 -13.25
C VAL A 43 5.93 2.40 -14.55
N TYR A 44 4.70 2.89 -14.69
CA TYR A 44 3.86 2.71 -15.86
C TYR A 44 3.06 3.98 -16.14
N GLU A 45 3.05 4.44 -17.39
CA GLU A 45 2.30 5.62 -17.80
C GLU A 45 0.78 5.43 -17.74
N ASP A 46 0.30 4.19 -17.91
CA ASP A 46 -1.10 3.80 -17.89
C ASP A 46 -1.61 3.33 -16.52
N LEU A 47 -0.77 3.36 -15.47
CA LEU A 47 -1.17 3.02 -14.11
C LEU A 47 -2.00 4.14 -13.50
N LYS A 48 -3.19 3.79 -12.98
CA LYS A 48 -4.03 4.67 -12.17
C LYS A 48 -3.88 4.35 -10.70
N ILE A 49 -3.80 5.38 -9.86
CA ILE A 49 -3.76 5.24 -8.42
C ILE A 49 -5.15 5.50 -7.85
N ILE A 50 -5.58 4.63 -6.94
CA ILE A 50 -6.75 4.81 -6.10
C ILE A 50 -6.21 5.04 -4.68
N LEU A 51 -6.17 6.30 -4.27
CA LEU A 51 -5.68 6.69 -2.95
C LEU A 51 -6.81 6.62 -1.93
N VAL A 52 -6.68 5.72 -0.96
CA VAL A 52 -7.68 5.52 0.09
C VAL A 52 -7.24 6.22 1.37
N ILE A 53 -8.03 7.22 1.81
CA ILE A 53 -7.72 8.07 2.97
C ILE A 53 -8.89 8.15 3.95
N PRO A 54 -8.68 8.51 5.23
CA PRO A 54 -9.75 8.97 6.10
C PRO A 54 -10.27 10.32 5.62
N LYS A 55 -11.58 10.55 5.77
CA LYS A 55 -12.23 11.81 5.34
C LYS A 55 -11.60 13.07 5.96
N ASP A 56 -11.16 12.96 7.21
CA ASP A 56 -10.58 14.10 7.96
C ASP A 56 -9.24 14.61 7.36
N PHE A 57 -8.64 13.90 6.41
CA PHE A 57 -7.37 14.27 5.77
C PHE A 57 -7.50 14.52 4.26
N GLU A 58 -8.69 14.88 3.82
CA GLU A 58 -8.97 15.14 2.40
C GLU A 58 -8.14 16.30 1.84
N GLU A 59 -8.11 17.44 2.56
CA GLU A 59 -7.38 18.62 2.12
C GLU A 59 -5.87 18.37 2.02
N GLU A 60 -5.29 17.69 3.01
CA GLU A 60 -3.88 17.34 3.03
C GLU A 60 -3.55 16.39 1.86
N ALA A 61 -4.39 15.40 1.62
CA ALA A 61 -4.21 14.47 0.51
C ALA A 61 -4.31 15.18 -0.85
N GLN A 62 -5.26 16.09 -1.03
CA GLN A 62 -5.37 16.90 -2.26
C GLN A 62 -4.13 17.75 -2.51
N LYS A 63 -3.58 18.39 -1.46
CA LYS A 63 -2.31 19.16 -1.57
C LYS A 63 -1.15 18.25 -2.02
N VAL A 64 -1.08 17.02 -1.48
CA VAL A 64 -0.05 16.06 -1.89
C VAL A 64 -0.25 15.61 -3.34
N ILE A 65 -1.47 15.27 -3.73
CA ILE A 65 -1.81 14.88 -5.11
C ILE A 65 -1.42 15.99 -6.09
N GLY A 66 -1.77 17.25 -5.79
CA GLY A 66 -1.45 18.40 -6.64
C GLY A 66 0.05 18.63 -6.85
N GLN A 67 0.91 18.07 -5.99
CA GLN A 67 2.37 18.14 -6.12
C GLN A 67 2.98 16.97 -6.89
N THR A 68 2.20 15.97 -7.29
CA THR A 68 2.70 14.81 -8.06
C THR A 68 2.85 15.13 -9.55
N ALA A 69 3.64 14.33 -10.24
CA ALA A 69 3.88 14.50 -11.68
C ALA A 69 2.64 14.26 -12.57
N ALA A 70 1.64 13.54 -12.07
CA ALA A 70 0.43 13.19 -12.83
C ALA A 70 -0.82 13.14 -11.92
N PRO A 71 -1.30 14.28 -11.39
CA PRO A 71 -2.47 14.33 -10.50
C PRO A 71 -3.73 13.70 -11.11
N SER A 72 -3.92 13.84 -12.41
CA SER A 72 -5.10 13.30 -13.14
C SER A 72 -5.18 11.78 -13.16
N ARG A 73 -4.10 11.08 -12.81
CA ARG A 73 -4.06 9.62 -12.68
C ARG A 73 -4.35 9.13 -11.26
N ILE A 74 -4.67 10.02 -10.33
CA ILE A 74 -4.94 9.69 -8.93
C ILE A 74 -6.41 10.00 -8.61
N GLU A 75 -7.17 8.97 -8.30
CA GLU A 75 -8.52 9.07 -7.73
C GLU A 75 -8.45 8.93 -6.22
N MET A 76 -9.14 9.80 -5.48
CA MET A 76 -9.21 9.74 -4.02
C MET A 76 -10.53 9.10 -3.59
N VAL A 77 -10.45 8.20 -2.60
CA VAL A 77 -11.60 7.46 -2.03
C VAL A 77 -11.52 7.47 -0.51
N TYR A 78 -12.66 7.55 0.17
CA TYR A 78 -12.67 7.44 1.63
C TYR A 78 -12.57 5.99 2.08
N GLY A 79 -11.71 5.75 3.07
CA GLY A 79 -11.50 4.44 3.67
C GLY A 79 -12.59 4.03 4.65
N GLY A 80 -12.57 2.75 5.01
CA GLY A 80 -13.41 2.20 6.07
C GLY A 80 -12.73 2.24 7.44
N ALA A 81 -13.44 1.74 8.47
CA ALA A 81 -12.95 1.68 9.85
C ALA A 81 -11.74 0.74 10.04
N THR A 82 -11.50 -0.17 9.10
CA THR A 82 -10.40 -1.14 9.14
C THR A 82 -9.56 -1.06 7.86
N ARG A 83 -8.33 -1.62 7.92
CA ARG A 83 -7.48 -1.76 6.71
C ARG A 83 -8.21 -2.58 5.63
N PHE A 84 -8.88 -3.66 6.01
CA PHE A 84 -9.66 -4.47 5.10
C PHE A 84 -10.80 -3.66 4.44
N GLY A 85 -11.58 -2.92 5.24
CA GLY A 85 -12.64 -2.04 4.73
C GLY A 85 -12.10 -0.98 3.77
N SER A 86 -10.95 -0.39 4.08
CA SER A 86 -10.28 0.60 3.21
C SER A 86 -9.84 -0.02 1.88
N VAL A 87 -9.21 -1.20 1.92
CA VAL A 87 -8.84 -1.94 0.70
C VAL A 87 -10.08 -2.24 -0.15
N LYS A 88 -11.17 -2.72 0.46
CA LYS A 88 -12.43 -3.03 -0.23
C LYS A 88 -13.00 -1.80 -0.95
N GLN A 89 -12.98 -0.62 -0.32
CA GLN A 89 -13.43 0.63 -0.96
C GLN A 89 -12.55 1.00 -2.17
N GLY A 90 -11.24 0.83 -2.04
CA GLY A 90 -10.32 1.06 -3.16
C GLY A 90 -10.52 0.08 -4.31
N LEU A 91 -10.67 -1.20 -4.01
CA LEU A 91 -10.91 -2.24 -5.02
C LEU A 91 -12.19 -2.02 -5.82
N ALA A 92 -13.23 -1.48 -5.19
CA ALA A 92 -14.51 -1.18 -5.84
C ALA A 92 -14.40 -0.12 -6.97
N ARG A 93 -13.27 0.59 -7.07
CA ARG A 93 -12.99 1.57 -8.14
C ARG A 93 -12.17 0.99 -9.29
N ALA A 94 -11.62 -0.21 -9.11
CA ALA A 94 -10.91 -0.87 -10.20
C ALA A 94 -11.90 -1.51 -11.19
N GLU A 95 -11.74 -1.22 -12.47
CA GLU A 95 -12.67 -1.61 -13.51
C GLU A 95 -12.05 -2.59 -14.51
N GLY A 96 -12.83 -3.57 -14.91
CA GLY A 96 -12.49 -4.53 -15.96
C GLY A 96 -11.31 -5.43 -15.61
N THR A 97 -10.82 -6.18 -16.58
CA THR A 97 -9.68 -7.08 -16.40
C THR A 97 -8.41 -6.26 -16.13
N SER A 98 -7.86 -6.42 -14.93
CA SER A 98 -6.77 -5.57 -14.45
C SER A 98 -5.78 -6.32 -13.55
N VAL A 99 -4.60 -5.74 -13.35
CA VAL A 99 -3.68 -6.08 -12.27
C VAL A 99 -3.74 -4.97 -11.23
N ILE A 100 -3.96 -5.36 -9.99
CA ILE A 100 -4.18 -4.44 -8.87
C ILE A 100 -3.07 -4.63 -7.84
N PHE A 101 -2.36 -3.55 -7.53
CA PHE A 101 -1.40 -3.47 -6.44
C PHE A 101 -2.10 -2.92 -5.20
N VAL A 102 -2.05 -3.63 -4.08
CA VAL A 102 -2.48 -3.12 -2.76
C VAL A 102 -1.24 -2.77 -1.98
N HIS A 103 -1.09 -1.48 -1.63
CA HIS A 103 0.14 -0.98 -1.02
C HIS A 103 -0.13 -0.03 0.15
N ASP A 104 0.71 -0.09 1.18
CA ASP A 104 0.63 0.80 2.34
C ASP A 104 1.32 2.14 2.01
N ALA A 105 0.62 3.26 2.16
CA ALA A 105 1.09 4.61 1.82
C ALA A 105 2.43 5.01 2.47
N VAL A 106 2.71 4.48 3.65
CA VAL A 106 3.93 4.80 4.42
C VAL A 106 5.15 3.94 4.06
N ARG A 107 5.01 3.00 3.13
CA ARG A 107 6.13 2.17 2.64
C ARG A 107 6.79 2.82 1.41
N CYS A 108 7.24 4.06 1.57
CA CYS A 108 7.74 4.91 0.48
C CYS A 108 9.06 4.43 -0.16
N MET A 109 9.75 3.45 0.46
CA MET A 109 11.00 2.88 -0.07
C MET A 109 10.78 1.74 -1.08
N VAL A 110 9.53 1.50 -1.52
CA VAL A 110 9.24 0.56 -2.60
C VAL A 110 10.00 0.95 -3.87
N THR A 111 10.65 -0.02 -4.50
CA THR A 111 11.43 0.24 -5.73
C THR A 111 10.60 -0.06 -6.98
N GLU A 112 10.88 0.64 -8.07
CA GLU A 112 10.26 0.40 -9.37
C GLU A 112 10.46 -1.06 -9.82
N LYS A 113 11.67 -1.58 -9.62
CA LYS A 113 12.01 -2.97 -9.93
C LYS A 113 11.13 -3.98 -9.17
N LEU A 114 10.81 -3.70 -7.90
CA LEU A 114 9.91 -4.58 -7.12
C LEU A 114 8.48 -4.52 -7.67
N ILE A 115 7.97 -3.32 -7.99
CA ILE A 115 6.63 -3.15 -8.57
C ILE A 115 6.53 -3.90 -9.90
N GLN A 116 7.53 -3.77 -10.78
CA GLN A 116 7.59 -4.47 -12.07
C GLN A 116 7.61 -6.00 -11.90
N ARG A 117 8.42 -6.52 -10.98
CA ARG A 117 8.46 -7.96 -10.68
C ARG A 117 7.12 -8.49 -10.17
N CYS A 118 6.47 -7.74 -9.27
CA CYS A 118 5.14 -8.10 -8.76
C CYS A 118 4.09 -8.11 -9.89
N TYR A 119 4.15 -7.14 -10.81
CA TYR A 119 3.28 -7.11 -11.98
C TYR A 119 3.46 -8.36 -12.85
N GLN A 120 4.69 -8.65 -13.26
CA GLN A 120 5.00 -9.78 -14.13
C GLN A 120 4.54 -11.11 -13.51
N GLN A 121 4.88 -11.33 -12.23
CA GLN A 121 4.47 -12.54 -11.53
C GLN A 121 2.95 -12.66 -11.36
N ALA A 122 2.25 -11.55 -11.10
CA ALA A 122 0.79 -11.55 -10.99
C ALA A 122 0.13 -11.85 -12.35
N VAL A 123 0.67 -11.35 -13.46
CA VAL A 123 0.19 -11.69 -14.81
C VAL A 123 0.37 -13.19 -15.08
N GLU A 124 1.51 -13.78 -14.71
CA GLU A 124 1.82 -15.19 -14.99
C GLU A 124 1.07 -16.14 -14.06
N LYS A 125 1.06 -15.84 -12.74
CA LYS A 125 0.61 -16.77 -11.68
C LYS A 125 -0.67 -16.37 -10.98
N GLY A 126 -1.25 -15.22 -11.35
CA GLY A 126 -2.47 -14.67 -10.72
C GLY A 126 -2.18 -13.74 -9.55
N SER A 127 -1.14 -13.98 -8.77
CA SER A 127 -0.78 -13.12 -7.64
C SER A 127 0.73 -13.01 -7.43
N ALA A 128 1.15 -11.95 -6.73
CA ALA A 128 2.52 -11.75 -6.27
C ALA A 128 2.53 -11.01 -4.93
N ILE A 129 3.09 -11.64 -3.91
CA ILE A 129 3.17 -11.09 -2.55
C ILE A 129 4.63 -11.13 -2.11
N PRO A 130 5.32 -9.97 -2.02
CA PRO A 130 6.69 -9.93 -1.51
C PRO A 130 6.74 -10.40 -0.06
N ALA A 131 7.75 -11.17 0.27
CA ALA A 131 7.98 -11.65 1.62
C ALA A 131 9.48 -11.67 1.93
N ILE A 132 9.83 -11.50 3.19
CA ILE A 132 11.22 -11.61 3.68
C ILE A 132 11.27 -12.62 4.83
N PRO A 133 12.37 -13.38 4.98
CA PRO A 133 12.58 -14.22 6.16
C PRO A 133 12.51 -13.39 7.45
N VAL A 134 11.98 -13.99 8.50
CA VAL A 134 11.94 -13.34 9.82
C VAL A 134 13.32 -13.46 10.48
N SER A 135 13.92 -12.32 10.81
CA SER A 135 15.21 -12.21 11.51
C SER A 135 15.07 -12.27 13.04
N ASP A 136 13.95 -11.74 13.55
CA ASP A 136 13.70 -11.61 14.98
C ASP A 136 13.32 -12.94 15.62
N SER A 137 13.55 -13.07 16.94
CA SER A 137 13.04 -14.19 17.73
C SER A 137 11.53 -14.00 17.94
N ILE A 138 10.76 -15.00 17.51
CA ILE A 138 9.29 -14.96 17.59
C ILE A 138 8.82 -15.92 18.69
N ARG A 139 7.82 -15.48 19.46
CA ARG A 139 7.10 -16.30 20.42
C ARG A 139 5.61 -16.22 20.15
N LEU A 140 4.95 -17.37 20.14
CA LEU A 140 3.49 -17.45 20.08
C LEU A 140 2.93 -17.25 21.48
N VAL A 141 1.96 -16.35 21.63
CA VAL A 141 1.24 -16.11 22.90
C VAL A 141 0.09 -17.10 22.99
N GLU A 142 0.03 -17.87 24.08
CA GLU A 142 -1.03 -18.83 24.38
C GLU A 142 -1.57 -18.55 25.80
N GLY A 143 -2.62 -17.73 25.87
CA GLY A 143 -3.15 -17.24 27.16
C GLY A 143 -2.09 -16.41 27.91
N GLU A 144 -1.76 -16.82 29.15
CA GLU A 144 -0.72 -16.16 29.96
C GLU A 144 0.70 -16.68 29.69
N SER A 145 0.86 -17.69 28.84
CA SER A 145 2.15 -18.29 28.50
C SER A 145 2.60 -17.95 27.08
N THR A 146 3.86 -18.21 26.78
CA THR A 146 4.38 -18.09 25.42
C THR A 146 5.28 -19.28 25.09
N LYS A 147 5.29 -19.68 23.80
CA LYS A 147 6.24 -20.68 23.31
C LYS A 147 7.08 -20.14 22.14
N PRO A 148 8.34 -20.60 22.00
CA PRO A 148 9.18 -20.21 20.88
C PRO A 148 8.60 -20.76 19.57
N VAL A 149 8.75 -19.97 18.49
CA VAL A 149 8.39 -20.39 17.15
C VAL A 149 9.65 -20.49 16.32
N ASP A 150 9.77 -21.56 15.54
CA ASP A 150 10.86 -21.71 14.59
C ASP A 150 10.72 -20.65 13.46
N ARG A 151 11.54 -19.61 13.54
CA ARG A 151 11.50 -18.49 12.60
C ARG A 151 11.88 -18.86 11.17
N SER A 152 12.59 -20.00 10.97
CA SER A 152 12.93 -20.47 9.63
C SER A 152 11.69 -20.86 8.81
N ARG A 153 10.57 -21.10 9.47
CA ARG A 153 9.25 -21.41 8.89
C ARG A 153 8.34 -20.21 8.73
N LEU A 154 8.83 -19.00 9.04
CA LEU A 154 8.04 -17.76 9.02
C LEU A 154 8.55 -16.81 7.95
N LEU A 155 7.59 -16.13 7.30
CA LEU A 155 7.85 -15.05 6.37
C LEU A 155 7.10 -13.79 6.81
N ALA A 156 7.80 -12.67 6.84
CA ALA A 156 7.18 -11.36 7.05
C ALA A 156 6.67 -10.81 5.71
N ILE A 157 5.34 -10.77 5.57
CA ILE A 157 4.67 -10.32 4.34
C ILE A 157 4.84 -8.81 4.16
N GLN A 158 5.16 -8.40 2.94
CA GLN A 158 5.38 -7.02 2.54
C GLN A 158 4.30 -6.55 1.56
N THR A 159 4.43 -5.30 1.10
CA THR A 159 3.63 -4.73 0.01
C THR A 159 4.57 -4.17 -1.07
N PRO A 160 4.14 -4.07 -2.35
CA PRO A 160 2.75 -4.23 -2.83
C PRO A 160 2.30 -5.70 -2.89
N GLN A 161 1.09 -5.98 -2.41
CA GLN A 161 0.42 -7.25 -2.65
C GLN A 161 -0.35 -7.11 -3.96
N THR A 162 -0.04 -7.94 -4.93
CA THR A 162 -0.46 -7.74 -6.31
C THR A 162 -1.29 -8.91 -6.80
N PHE A 163 -2.40 -8.64 -7.47
CA PHE A 163 -3.35 -9.65 -7.89
C PHE A 163 -3.93 -9.32 -9.26
N ARG A 164 -4.33 -10.33 -10.01
CA ARG A 164 -5.28 -10.13 -11.10
C ARG A 164 -6.68 -9.91 -10.52
N SER A 165 -7.49 -9.07 -11.17
CA SER A 165 -8.81 -8.66 -10.67
C SER A 165 -9.80 -9.82 -10.50
N GLU A 166 -9.62 -10.94 -11.18
CA GLU A 166 -10.47 -12.11 -11.05
C GLU A 166 -10.23 -12.95 -9.79
N ILE A 167 -9.18 -12.65 -8.99
CA ILE A 167 -8.84 -13.40 -7.78
C ILE A 167 -9.04 -12.61 -6.49
N ILE A 168 -9.27 -11.29 -6.55
CA ILE A 168 -9.35 -10.42 -5.37
C ILE A 168 -10.76 -9.86 -5.15
#